data_677f9e9213ff792504187eeb62639f27
#
_entry.id   677f9e9213ff792504187eeb62639f27
#
_cell.length_a   1.000
_cell.length_b   1.000
_cell.length_c   1.000
_cell.angle_alpha   90.00
_cell.angle_beta   90.00
_cell.angle_gamma   90.00
#
_symmetry.space_group_name_H-M   'P 1'
#
loop_
_entity.id
_entity.type
_entity.pdbx_description
1 polymer ?
#
loop_
_entity_poly.entity_id
_entity_poly.type
_entity_poly.pdbx_seq_one_letter_code
_entity_poly.pdbx_strand_id
1 'polypeptide(L)'
;MSQPVDPTTTPAWARLTALYESLRPDLRGWFAADPSRATSFTFQAGDLYVDLSKNLINADILSALVDLADQVGLADRRDAMLAGEHINVTEDRAVLHTALRAPEGSSLVVDGVDVIPEVHEVLAKVYAFADKVRSGEWVGVTGKPIATVVNIGIGGSDLGPVMVYEALQPYVKPGLKARFISNIDPTDVAEKTKDLDPETTLFIVASKTFTTLETLTNARLARSWLLDGLRASGAIEDGDETANAAVAKHFVAVSTALDKVAAFGIDPENAFGFWDWVGGRYSVDSAIGTAVAVTIGPENFADFLAGFHSIDRHFAETEFSSNVPALMGLLNVWYVNFFEAGSHVVLPYAQLLHRFPAYLQQLTMESNGKSVRYDGSPVTTDTGEVFWGEPGTNGQHAFYQLIHQGTRLIPADFIAVANPAHPLVDGDNDVHALFLANFFAQTAALAFGKTAEEVRAEGTQEAIVPARVFAGNRPTTSIMAAELSPRVVGELIALYEHITFTEGVVWGIDSFDQWGVELGKQLALQIAPAVSGDDEALAKQDSSTQSLITYYRSQRQ
;
A
#
# COMPACT_ATOMS: atom_id res chain seq x y z
N MET A 1 -6.38 -5.64 -27.72
CA MET A 1 -6.72 -4.49 -26.83
C MET A 1 -6.95 -3.23 -27.65
N SER A 2 -7.88 -2.37 -27.23
CA SER A 2 -8.09 -1.04 -27.81
C SER A 2 -6.88 -0.14 -27.53
N GLN A 3 -6.61 0.83 -28.40
CA GLN A 3 -5.59 1.85 -28.18
C GLN A 3 -6.00 2.75 -26.99
N PRO A 4 -5.04 3.30 -26.21
CA PRO A 4 -5.37 4.23 -25.15
C PRO A 4 -5.99 5.50 -25.74
N VAL A 5 -7.05 5.97 -25.12
CA VAL A 5 -7.65 7.25 -25.47
C VAL A 5 -6.86 8.36 -24.80
N ASP A 6 -6.49 9.40 -25.55
CA ASP A 6 -5.95 10.61 -24.94
C ASP A 6 -7.09 11.37 -24.24
N PRO A 7 -7.09 11.48 -22.90
CA PRO A 7 -8.20 12.13 -22.20
C PRO A 7 -8.41 13.58 -22.63
N THR A 8 -7.33 14.29 -23.00
CA THR A 8 -7.40 15.70 -23.40
C THR A 8 -8.15 15.93 -24.71
N THR A 9 -8.33 14.89 -25.52
CA THR A 9 -9.05 14.95 -26.79
C THR A 9 -10.56 14.67 -26.65
N THR A 10 -11.01 14.30 -25.46
CA THR A 10 -12.41 13.92 -25.21
C THR A 10 -13.30 15.15 -24.98
N PRO A 11 -14.58 15.10 -25.40
CA PRO A 11 -15.57 16.12 -25.08
C PRO A 11 -15.74 16.33 -23.55
N ALA A 12 -15.62 15.26 -22.74
CA ALA A 12 -15.69 15.33 -21.30
C ALA A 12 -14.56 16.16 -20.70
N TRP A 13 -13.32 16.01 -21.19
CA TRP A 13 -12.19 16.84 -20.76
C TRP A 13 -12.38 18.30 -21.09
N ALA A 14 -12.86 18.61 -22.30
CA ALA A 14 -13.18 19.98 -22.69
C ALA A 14 -14.28 20.58 -21.79
N ARG A 15 -15.29 19.78 -21.43
CA ARG A 15 -16.35 20.18 -20.47
C ARG A 15 -15.76 20.44 -19.08
N LEU A 16 -14.91 19.56 -18.59
CA LEU A 16 -14.22 19.73 -17.29
C LEU A 16 -13.34 20.99 -17.28
N THR A 17 -12.62 21.27 -18.37
CA THR A 17 -11.85 22.51 -18.51
C THR A 17 -12.73 23.75 -18.38
N ALA A 18 -13.83 23.80 -19.09
CA ALA A 18 -14.78 24.93 -19.00
C ALA A 18 -15.41 25.07 -17.61
N LEU A 19 -15.74 23.94 -16.96
CA LEU A 19 -16.24 23.92 -15.59
C LEU A 19 -15.19 24.43 -14.61
N TYR A 20 -13.92 24.02 -14.74
CA TYR A 20 -12.82 24.50 -13.92
C TYR A 20 -12.58 26.01 -14.07
N GLU A 21 -12.54 26.52 -15.29
CA GLU A 21 -12.35 27.94 -15.57
C GLU A 21 -13.44 28.83 -14.95
N SER A 22 -14.68 28.33 -14.90
CA SER A 22 -15.82 29.01 -14.30
C SER A 22 -15.96 28.76 -12.79
N LEU A 23 -15.29 27.74 -12.25
CA LEU A 23 -15.42 27.33 -10.86
C LEU A 23 -14.96 28.42 -9.89
N ARG A 24 -15.76 28.71 -8.92
CA ARG A 24 -15.40 29.56 -7.78
C ARG A 24 -15.68 28.75 -6.52
N PRO A 25 -14.65 28.03 -5.99
CA PRO A 25 -14.83 27.18 -4.81
C PRO A 25 -15.37 27.98 -3.63
N ASP A 26 -16.52 27.55 -3.12
CA ASP A 26 -17.16 28.11 -1.93
C ASP A 26 -17.94 27.01 -1.18
N LEU A 27 -17.19 26.11 -0.52
CA LEU A 27 -17.79 25.00 0.23
C LEU A 27 -18.76 25.53 1.30
N ARG A 28 -18.42 26.64 1.97
CA ARG A 28 -19.31 27.26 2.97
C ARG A 28 -20.66 27.67 2.35
N GLY A 29 -20.61 28.36 1.21
CA GLY A 29 -21.80 28.77 0.47
C GLY A 29 -22.56 27.57 -0.11
N TRP A 30 -21.86 26.57 -0.64
CA TRP A 30 -22.51 25.37 -1.20
C TRP A 30 -23.27 24.56 -0.15
N PHE A 31 -22.70 24.36 1.05
CA PHE A 31 -23.41 23.69 2.15
C PHE A 31 -24.59 24.55 2.70
N ALA A 32 -24.47 25.88 2.69
CA ALA A 32 -25.56 26.75 3.10
C ALA A 32 -26.73 26.77 2.09
N ALA A 33 -26.41 26.69 0.79
CA ALA A 33 -27.39 26.69 -0.29
C ALA A 33 -28.08 25.33 -0.48
N ASP A 34 -27.39 24.21 -0.21
CA ASP A 34 -27.89 22.85 -0.37
C ASP A 34 -27.68 22.03 0.91
N PRO A 35 -28.69 21.96 1.78
CA PRO A 35 -28.64 21.11 2.98
C PRO A 35 -28.54 19.61 2.69
N SER A 36 -28.88 19.16 1.47
CA SER A 36 -28.76 17.75 1.05
C SER A 36 -27.38 17.39 0.55
N ARG A 37 -26.45 18.35 0.38
CA ARG A 37 -25.14 18.14 -0.21
C ARG A 37 -24.38 16.96 0.43
N ALA A 38 -24.36 16.87 1.76
CA ALA A 38 -23.71 15.75 2.43
C ALA A 38 -24.31 14.41 1.98
N THR A 39 -25.64 14.28 1.99
CA THR A 39 -26.31 13.04 1.58
C THR A 39 -26.10 12.71 0.10
N SER A 40 -26.07 13.74 -0.76
CA SER A 40 -25.92 13.58 -2.21
C SER A 40 -24.50 13.14 -2.63
N PHE A 41 -23.49 13.39 -1.79
CA PHE A 41 -22.10 13.06 -2.06
C PHE A 41 -21.53 12.06 -1.05
N THR A 42 -22.38 11.28 -0.39
CA THR A 42 -21.98 10.18 0.48
C THR A 42 -22.38 8.85 -0.13
N PHE A 43 -21.45 7.90 -0.07
CA PHE A 43 -21.58 6.59 -0.70
C PHE A 43 -21.16 5.50 0.28
N GLN A 44 -21.60 4.26 0.00
CA GLN A 44 -21.22 3.07 0.74
C GLN A 44 -20.50 2.09 -0.21
N ALA A 45 -19.34 1.59 0.21
CA ALA A 45 -18.62 0.53 -0.49
C ALA A 45 -18.16 -0.50 0.54
N GLY A 46 -18.72 -1.72 0.49
CA GLY A 46 -18.55 -2.68 1.58
C GLY A 46 -19.00 -2.07 2.92
N ASP A 47 -18.13 -2.15 3.92
CA ASP A 47 -18.34 -1.57 5.26
C ASP A 47 -17.84 -0.11 5.36
N LEU A 48 -17.33 0.45 4.25
CA LEU A 48 -16.80 1.82 4.21
C LEU A 48 -17.90 2.84 3.89
N TYR A 49 -18.08 3.81 4.79
CA TYR A 49 -18.87 5.01 4.59
C TYR A 49 -17.97 6.11 4.07
N VAL A 50 -18.20 6.60 2.85
CA VAL A 50 -17.32 7.54 2.15
C VAL A 50 -18.05 8.84 1.83
N ASP A 51 -17.62 9.93 2.45
CA ASP A 51 -18.15 11.28 2.27
C ASP A 51 -17.22 12.10 1.36
N LEU A 52 -17.69 12.38 0.14
CA LEU A 52 -17.04 13.22 -0.87
C LEU A 52 -17.54 14.67 -0.83
N SER A 53 -18.46 15.02 0.06
CA SER A 53 -19.18 16.30 0.04
C SER A 53 -18.28 17.52 0.25
N LYS A 54 -17.12 17.34 0.88
CA LYS A 54 -16.13 18.42 1.09
C LYS A 54 -15.09 18.50 -0.03
N ASN A 55 -15.28 17.82 -1.16
CA ASN A 55 -14.49 18.00 -2.36
C ASN A 55 -14.98 19.20 -3.18
N LEU A 56 -14.10 19.75 -4.03
CA LEU A 56 -14.39 20.92 -4.88
C LEU A 56 -15.13 20.51 -6.15
N ILE A 57 -16.28 19.89 -5.96
CA ILE A 57 -17.16 19.39 -7.01
C ILE A 57 -18.60 19.79 -6.78
N ASN A 58 -19.37 19.79 -7.86
CA ASN A 58 -20.83 19.84 -7.88
C ASN A 58 -21.37 18.72 -8.79
N ALA A 59 -22.67 18.63 -8.97
CA ALA A 59 -23.30 17.60 -9.80
C ALA A 59 -22.83 17.63 -11.27
N ASP A 60 -22.58 18.83 -11.83
CA ASP A 60 -22.12 18.99 -13.21
C ASP A 60 -20.70 18.48 -13.41
N ILE A 61 -19.81 18.77 -12.44
CA ILE A 61 -18.42 18.29 -12.45
C ILE A 61 -18.42 16.77 -12.27
N LEU A 62 -19.20 16.24 -11.31
CA LEU A 62 -19.29 14.80 -11.10
C LEU A 62 -19.79 14.07 -12.36
N SER A 63 -20.84 14.61 -13.01
CA SER A 63 -21.33 14.08 -14.27
C SER A 63 -20.26 14.11 -15.36
N ALA A 64 -19.50 15.19 -15.47
CA ALA A 64 -18.44 15.29 -16.48
C ALA A 64 -17.24 14.34 -16.19
N LEU A 65 -16.95 14.05 -14.92
CA LEU A 65 -15.95 13.06 -14.54
C LEU A 65 -16.42 11.64 -14.88
N VAL A 66 -17.68 11.32 -14.69
CA VAL A 66 -18.28 10.04 -15.12
C VAL A 66 -18.28 9.92 -16.65
N ASP A 67 -18.67 11.01 -17.36
CA ASP A 67 -18.58 11.05 -18.83
C ASP A 67 -17.14 10.82 -19.32
N LEU A 68 -16.12 11.31 -18.57
CA LEU A 68 -14.71 11.06 -18.88
C LEU A 68 -14.35 9.58 -18.75
N ALA A 69 -14.78 8.94 -17.65
CA ALA A 69 -14.57 7.51 -17.44
C ALA A 69 -15.13 6.66 -18.60
N ASP A 70 -16.35 6.99 -19.04
CA ASP A 70 -16.97 6.32 -20.19
C ASP A 70 -16.19 6.56 -21.50
N GLN A 71 -15.75 7.80 -21.74
CA GLN A 71 -15.08 8.18 -22.98
C GLN A 71 -13.65 7.62 -23.10
N VAL A 72 -12.97 7.38 -21.97
CA VAL A 72 -11.65 6.72 -21.97
C VAL A 72 -11.75 5.18 -21.92
N GLY A 73 -12.96 4.63 -21.81
CA GLY A 73 -13.21 3.18 -21.83
C GLY A 73 -12.88 2.49 -20.51
N LEU A 74 -13.13 3.15 -19.35
CA LEU A 74 -12.85 2.59 -18.03
C LEU A 74 -13.58 1.26 -17.80
N ALA A 75 -14.84 1.13 -18.25
CA ALA A 75 -15.61 -0.11 -18.14
C ALA A 75 -14.94 -1.25 -18.91
N ASP A 76 -14.60 -1.02 -20.18
CA ASP A 76 -13.98 -2.04 -21.02
C ASP A 76 -12.63 -2.51 -20.44
N ARG A 77 -11.84 -1.57 -19.90
CA ARG A 77 -10.53 -1.89 -19.32
C ARG A 77 -10.65 -2.64 -17.99
N ARG A 78 -11.64 -2.27 -17.16
CA ARG A 78 -12.00 -2.99 -15.92
C ARG A 78 -12.44 -4.42 -16.25
N ASP A 79 -13.34 -4.58 -17.21
CA ASP A 79 -13.89 -5.88 -17.58
C ASP A 79 -12.79 -6.77 -18.20
N ALA A 80 -11.87 -6.20 -18.99
CA ALA A 80 -10.69 -6.89 -19.49
C ALA A 80 -9.77 -7.38 -18.36
N MET A 81 -9.52 -6.55 -17.33
CA MET A 81 -8.75 -6.96 -16.15
C MET A 81 -9.43 -8.14 -15.44
N LEU A 82 -10.71 -8.01 -15.15
CA LEU A 82 -11.47 -9.04 -14.43
C LEU A 82 -11.63 -10.33 -15.23
N ALA A 83 -11.62 -10.25 -16.56
CA ALA A 83 -11.63 -11.41 -17.46
C ALA A 83 -10.27 -12.08 -17.65
N GLY A 84 -9.19 -11.51 -17.10
CA GLY A 84 -7.84 -12.06 -17.22
C GLY A 84 -7.17 -11.78 -18.57
N GLU A 85 -7.59 -10.73 -19.28
CA GLU A 85 -6.85 -10.28 -20.46
C GLU A 85 -5.48 -9.70 -20.06
N HIS A 86 -4.49 -9.79 -20.96
CA HIS A 86 -3.13 -9.30 -20.73
C HIS A 86 -3.07 -7.77 -20.76
N ILE A 87 -3.63 -7.13 -19.73
CA ILE A 87 -3.67 -5.68 -19.62
C ILE A 87 -2.34 -5.04 -19.17
N ASN A 88 -1.42 -5.78 -18.56
CA ASN A 88 -0.02 -5.37 -18.41
C ASN A 88 0.67 -5.63 -19.76
N VAL A 89 0.63 -4.62 -20.61
CA VAL A 89 0.98 -4.74 -22.04
C VAL A 89 2.50 -4.86 -22.22
N THR A 90 3.29 -4.16 -21.40
CA THR A 90 4.74 -4.09 -21.56
C THR A 90 5.44 -5.37 -21.11
N GLU A 91 4.80 -6.21 -20.29
CA GLU A 91 5.29 -7.50 -19.84
C GLU A 91 4.48 -8.67 -20.44
N ASP A 92 3.43 -8.39 -21.23
CA ASP A 92 2.49 -9.38 -21.81
C ASP A 92 1.92 -10.33 -20.75
N ARG A 93 1.27 -9.76 -19.72
CA ARG A 93 0.72 -10.50 -18.58
C ARG A 93 -0.72 -10.09 -18.28
N ALA A 94 -1.49 -11.05 -17.82
CA ALA A 94 -2.73 -10.77 -17.11
C ALA A 94 -2.45 -10.06 -15.77
N VAL A 95 -3.46 -9.40 -15.23
CA VAL A 95 -3.41 -8.71 -13.92
C VAL A 95 -4.56 -9.26 -13.08
N LEU A 96 -4.23 -10.19 -12.18
CA LEU A 96 -5.23 -11.01 -11.49
C LEU A 96 -5.10 -11.01 -9.97
N HIS A 97 -4.67 -9.90 -9.37
CA HIS A 97 -4.74 -9.78 -7.91
C HIS A 97 -6.16 -10.02 -7.38
N THR A 98 -7.21 -9.70 -8.16
CA THR A 98 -8.60 -10.00 -7.80
C THR A 98 -8.93 -11.50 -7.74
N ALA A 99 -8.20 -12.36 -8.46
CA ALA A 99 -8.38 -13.80 -8.39
C ALA A 99 -7.91 -14.40 -7.05
N LEU A 100 -6.96 -13.76 -6.36
CA LEU A 100 -6.44 -14.21 -5.06
C LEU A 100 -7.52 -14.26 -3.97
N ARG A 101 -8.56 -13.45 -4.09
CA ARG A 101 -9.65 -13.28 -3.13
C ARG A 101 -11.02 -13.67 -3.71
N ALA A 102 -11.03 -14.29 -4.91
CA ALA A 102 -12.24 -14.82 -5.48
C ALA A 102 -12.77 -16.00 -4.66
N PRO A 103 -14.11 -16.17 -4.52
CA PRO A 103 -14.68 -17.25 -3.74
C PRO A 103 -14.29 -18.64 -4.28
N GLU A 104 -14.14 -19.61 -3.37
CA GLU A 104 -13.96 -21.01 -3.74
C GLU A 104 -15.14 -21.49 -4.59
N GLY A 105 -14.84 -22.22 -5.66
CA GLY A 105 -15.84 -22.72 -6.62
C GLY A 105 -16.23 -21.73 -7.72
N SER A 106 -15.71 -20.49 -7.70
CA SER A 106 -15.73 -19.63 -8.90
C SER A 106 -14.75 -20.16 -9.95
N SER A 107 -14.79 -19.62 -11.17
CA SER A 107 -13.90 -20.01 -12.27
C SER A 107 -13.43 -18.78 -13.03
N LEU A 108 -12.13 -18.71 -13.30
CA LEU A 108 -11.51 -17.70 -14.16
C LEU A 108 -10.46 -18.39 -15.05
N VAL A 109 -10.76 -18.46 -16.34
CA VAL A 109 -9.88 -19.12 -17.31
C VAL A 109 -8.96 -18.10 -17.97
N VAL A 110 -7.67 -18.27 -17.77
CA VAL A 110 -6.61 -17.42 -18.35
C VAL A 110 -5.64 -18.33 -19.09
N ASP A 111 -5.34 -18.01 -20.34
CA ASP A 111 -4.47 -18.82 -21.23
C ASP A 111 -4.86 -20.31 -21.27
N GLY A 112 -6.17 -20.59 -21.18
CA GLY A 112 -6.71 -21.94 -21.20
C GLY A 112 -6.66 -22.72 -19.89
N VAL A 113 -6.24 -22.08 -18.79
CA VAL A 113 -6.15 -22.68 -17.45
C VAL A 113 -7.10 -21.94 -16.50
N ASP A 114 -7.91 -22.68 -15.73
CA ASP A 114 -8.69 -22.11 -14.64
C ASP A 114 -7.74 -21.87 -13.45
N VAL A 115 -7.51 -20.60 -13.10
CA VAL A 115 -6.52 -20.20 -12.07
C VAL A 115 -7.07 -20.31 -10.65
N ILE A 116 -8.37 -20.33 -10.44
CA ILE A 116 -8.99 -20.30 -9.11
C ILE A 116 -8.68 -21.55 -8.27
N PRO A 117 -8.75 -22.79 -8.81
CA PRO A 117 -8.41 -23.97 -8.02
C PRO A 117 -6.99 -23.95 -7.45
N GLU A 118 -6.01 -23.50 -8.24
CA GLU A 118 -4.61 -23.41 -7.81
C GLU A 118 -4.42 -22.33 -6.72
N VAL A 119 -5.11 -21.18 -6.82
CA VAL A 119 -5.12 -20.15 -5.79
C VAL A 119 -5.58 -20.73 -4.45
N HIS A 120 -6.70 -21.45 -4.44
CA HIS A 120 -7.21 -22.07 -3.21
C HIS A 120 -6.34 -23.22 -2.70
N GLU A 121 -5.66 -23.97 -3.58
CA GLU A 121 -4.66 -24.96 -3.16
C GLU A 121 -3.50 -24.31 -2.40
N VAL A 122 -2.92 -23.22 -2.93
CA VAL A 122 -1.86 -22.48 -2.25
C VAL A 122 -2.35 -21.88 -0.95
N LEU A 123 -3.52 -21.28 -0.94
CA LEU A 123 -4.13 -20.70 0.26
C LEU A 123 -4.36 -21.76 1.36
N ALA A 124 -4.85 -22.95 0.98
CA ALA A 124 -5.02 -24.06 1.91
C ALA A 124 -3.67 -24.52 2.51
N LYS A 125 -2.59 -24.56 1.73
CA LYS A 125 -1.23 -24.84 2.23
C LYS A 125 -0.77 -23.78 3.24
N VAL A 126 -0.98 -22.49 2.94
CA VAL A 126 -0.67 -21.40 3.86
C VAL A 126 -1.45 -21.52 5.15
N TYR A 127 -2.74 -21.82 5.09
CA TYR A 127 -3.58 -22.00 6.27
C TYR A 127 -3.16 -23.21 7.12
N ALA A 128 -2.91 -24.34 6.48
CA ALA A 128 -2.43 -25.54 7.19
C ALA A 128 -1.08 -25.29 7.87
N PHE A 129 -0.18 -24.55 7.25
CA PHE A 129 1.09 -24.13 7.85
C PHE A 129 0.86 -23.17 9.02
N ALA A 130 0.01 -22.16 8.86
CA ALA A 130 -0.34 -21.21 9.90
C ALA A 130 -0.90 -21.95 11.15
N ASP A 131 -1.78 -22.91 10.95
CA ASP A 131 -2.36 -23.71 12.04
C ASP A 131 -1.30 -24.54 12.77
N LYS A 132 -0.36 -25.17 12.06
CA LYS A 132 0.75 -25.90 12.67
C LYS A 132 1.64 -25.00 13.54
N VAL A 133 1.97 -23.80 13.08
CA VAL A 133 2.75 -22.84 13.87
C VAL A 133 1.93 -22.36 15.08
N ARG A 134 0.69 -22.04 14.88
CA ARG A 134 -0.22 -21.51 15.92
C ARG A 134 -0.57 -22.55 17.00
N SER A 135 -0.73 -23.82 16.61
CA SER A 135 -0.99 -24.92 17.59
C SER A 135 0.26 -25.33 18.36
N GLY A 136 1.45 -24.99 17.89
CA GLY A 136 2.72 -25.49 18.42
C GLY A 136 3.09 -26.89 17.90
N GLU A 137 2.42 -27.39 16.86
CA GLU A 137 2.81 -28.59 16.13
C GLU A 137 4.11 -28.36 15.33
N TRP A 138 4.24 -27.15 14.73
CA TRP A 138 5.50 -26.75 14.15
C TRP A 138 6.43 -26.22 15.23
N VAL A 139 7.57 -26.89 15.39
CA VAL A 139 8.56 -26.59 16.42
C VAL A 139 9.94 -26.34 15.80
N GLY A 140 10.76 -25.56 16.51
CA GLY A 140 12.17 -25.41 16.20
C GLY A 140 12.94 -26.71 16.34
N VAL A 141 14.22 -26.70 15.97
CA VAL A 141 15.09 -27.89 16.01
C VAL A 141 15.21 -28.49 17.41
N THR A 142 15.02 -27.71 18.46
CA THR A 142 15.05 -28.15 19.87
C THR A 142 13.70 -28.66 20.39
N GLY A 143 12.65 -28.66 19.56
CA GLY A 143 11.29 -29.03 19.95
C GLY A 143 10.50 -27.92 20.66
N LYS A 144 11.06 -26.69 20.77
CA LYS A 144 10.33 -25.54 21.31
C LYS A 144 9.35 -24.96 20.27
N PRO A 145 8.13 -24.55 20.70
CA PRO A 145 7.18 -23.86 19.82
C PRO A 145 7.77 -22.53 19.29
N ILE A 146 7.37 -22.14 18.09
CA ILE A 146 7.74 -20.85 17.52
C ILE A 146 7.01 -19.71 18.25
N ALA A 147 7.77 -18.71 18.66
CA ALA A 147 7.27 -17.48 19.31
C ALA A 147 7.40 -16.24 18.41
N THR A 148 8.36 -16.26 17.48
CA THR A 148 8.57 -15.13 16.56
C THR A 148 8.68 -15.62 15.12
N VAL A 149 7.92 -14.98 14.23
CA VAL A 149 8.03 -15.14 12.78
C VAL A 149 8.73 -13.92 12.22
N VAL A 150 9.78 -14.11 11.43
CA VAL A 150 10.54 -13.02 10.80
C VAL A 150 10.36 -13.10 9.29
N ASN A 151 9.65 -12.15 8.71
CA ASN A 151 9.52 -12.03 7.27
C ASN A 151 10.74 -11.31 6.70
N ILE A 152 11.39 -11.91 5.71
CA ILE A 152 12.54 -11.32 4.98
C ILE A 152 12.09 -11.10 3.55
N GLY A 153 11.83 -9.85 3.19
CA GLY A 153 11.35 -9.44 1.87
C GLY A 153 11.65 -7.97 1.63
N ILE A 154 11.44 -7.48 0.42
CA ILE A 154 11.60 -6.06 0.08
C ILE A 154 10.49 -5.61 -0.84
N GLY A 155 10.17 -4.30 -0.84
CA GLY A 155 9.09 -3.74 -1.65
C GLY A 155 7.74 -4.38 -1.32
N GLY A 156 7.04 -4.95 -2.31
CA GLY A 156 5.74 -5.59 -2.10
C GLY A 156 5.77 -6.80 -1.17
N SER A 157 6.92 -7.47 -1.03
CA SER A 157 7.09 -8.58 -0.07
C SER A 157 7.34 -8.13 1.37
N ASP A 158 7.40 -6.82 1.64
CA ASP A 158 7.57 -6.21 2.95
C ASP A 158 6.43 -5.24 3.31
N LEU A 159 6.20 -4.20 2.47
CA LEU A 159 5.32 -3.08 2.80
C LEU A 159 3.87 -3.51 3.09
N GLY A 160 3.30 -4.39 2.28
CA GLY A 160 1.97 -4.94 2.51
C GLY A 160 1.92 -5.77 3.81
N PRO A 161 2.74 -6.81 3.94
CA PRO A 161 2.78 -7.64 5.15
C PRO A 161 3.00 -6.87 6.46
N VAL A 162 3.96 -5.94 6.52
CA VAL A 162 4.19 -5.16 7.75
C VAL A 162 3.03 -4.24 8.07
N MET A 163 2.46 -3.58 7.05
CA MET A 163 1.32 -2.68 7.23
C MET A 163 0.11 -3.44 7.78
N VAL A 164 -0.24 -4.59 7.18
CA VAL A 164 -1.38 -5.40 7.62
C VAL A 164 -1.16 -6.00 9.01
N TYR A 165 0.07 -6.49 9.30
CA TYR A 165 0.41 -6.98 10.62
C TYR A 165 0.23 -5.90 11.70
N GLU A 166 0.68 -4.67 11.44
CA GLU A 166 0.55 -3.57 12.39
C GLU A 166 -0.90 -3.08 12.51
N ALA A 167 -1.65 -3.05 11.41
CA ALA A 167 -3.07 -2.71 11.42
C ALA A 167 -3.91 -3.72 12.22
N LEU A 168 -3.54 -4.99 12.18
CA LEU A 168 -4.30 -6.09 12.80
C LEU A 168 -3.67 -6.62 14.10
N GLN A 169 -2.87 -5.81 14.81
CA GLN A 169 -2.29 -6.16 16.11
C GLN A 169 -3.29 -6.74 17.11
N PRO A 170 -4.53 -6.24 17.24
CA PRO A 170 -5.52 -6.79 18.16
C PRO A 170 -5.94 -8.24 17.86
N TYR A 171 -5.73 -8.72 16.64
CA TYR A 171 -6.07 -10.07 16.18
C TYR A 171 -4.89 -11.04 16.25
N VAL A 172 -3.70 -10.55 16.60
CA VAL A 172 -2.50 -11.38 16.73
C VAL A 172 -2.63 -12.34 17.90
N LYS A 173 -2.31 -13.62 17.67
CA LYS A 173 -2.35 -14.64 18.72
C LYS A 173 -1.41 -14.26 19.86
N PRO A 174 -1.87 -14.24 21.14
CA PRO A 174 -1.00 -14.02 22.30
C PRO A 174 0.19 -14.99 22.33
N GLY A 175 1.39 -14.46 22.55
CA GLY A 175 2.64 -15.22 22.58
C GLY A 175 3.30 -15.41 21.21
N LEU A 176 2.66 -15.00 20.11
CA LEU A 176 3.23 -15.01 18.77
C LEU A 176 3.49 -13.56 18.31
N LYS A 177 4.61 -13.33 17.62
CA LYS A 177 4.97 -12.02 17.09
C LYS A 177 5.48 -12.13 15.66
N ALA A 178 5.33 -11.08 14.86
CA ALA A 178 6.06 -10.95 13.61
C ALA A 178 7.09 -9.81 13.66
N ARG A 179 8.16 -9.98 12.88
CA ARG A 179 9.16 -8.94 12.54
C ARG A 179 9.40 -8.96 11.05
N PHE A 180 9.88 -7.83 10.54
CA PHE A 180 10.07 -7.63 9.11
C PHE A 180 11.47 -7.08 8.87
N ILE A 181 12.26 -7.78 8.04
CA ILE A 181 13.62 -7.40 7.61
C ILE A 181 13.55 -7.14 6.11
N SER A 182 13.87 -5.93 5.70
CA SER A 182 13.76 -5.55 4.29
C SER A 182 15.01 -4.84 3.75
N ASN A 183 15.59 -3.90 4.50
CA ASN A 183 16.73 -3.14 4.03
C ASN A 183 18.02 -3.99 4.05
N ILE A 184 18.88 -3.80 3.04
CA ILE A 184 20.21 -4.42 2.99
C ILE A 184 21.20 -3.73 3.95
N ASP A 185 20.85 -2.58 4.55
CA ASP A 185 21.64 -2.02 5.64
C ASP A 185 21.77 -3.07 6.76
N PRO A 186 23.00 -3.46 7.13
CA PRO A 186 23.23 -4.49 8.15
C PRO A 186 22.60 -4.15 9.51
N THR A 187 22.31 -2.88 9.76
CA THR A 187 21.58 -2.42 10.96
C THR A 187 20.17 -3.02 11.04
N ASP A 188 19.49 -3.19 9.90
CA ASP A 188 18.12 -3.69 9.89
C ASP A 188 18.06 -5.14 10.43
N VAL A 189 18.86 -6.04 9.88
CA VAL A 189 18.89 -7.44 10.35
C VAL A 189 19.42 -7.52 11.79
N ALA A 190 20.45 -6.75 12.14
CA ALA A 190 21.04 -6.76 13.48
C ALA A 190 20.05 -6.31 14.56
N GLU A 191 19.38 -5.17 14.35
CA GLU A 191 18.40 -4.63 15.30
C GLU A 191 17.14 -5.52 15.42
N LYS A 192 16.73 -6.16 14.32
CA LYS A 192 15.53 -7.01 14.30
C LYS A 192 15.76 -8.39 14.93
N THR A 193 17.01 -8.85 15.03
CA THR A 193 17.35 -10.17 15.60
C THR A 193 17.98 -10.13 16.99
N LYS A 194 18.48 -8.98 17.46
CA LYS A 194 19.29 -8.83 18.69
C LYS A 194 18.69 -9.40 19.97
N ASP A 195 17.37 -9.39 20.10
CA ASP A 195 16.62 -9.84 21.28
C ASP A 195 15.76 -11.09 21.01
N LEU A 196 16.00 -11.77 19.88
CA LEU A 196 15.29 -13.01 19.55
C LEU A 196 16.01 -14.23 20.14
N ASP A 197 15.21 -15.24 20.46
CA ASP A 197 15.70 -16.58 20.81
C ASP A 197 15.75 -17.43 19.53
N PRO A 198 16.95 -17.86 19.08
CA PRO A 198 17.10 -18.66 17.87
C PRO A 198 16.32 -19.99 17.93
N GLU A 199 16.09 -20.57 19.09
CA GLU A 199 15.34 -21.82 19.23
C GLU A 199 13.83 -21.66 18.95
N THR A 200 13.28 -20.43 19.00
CA THR A 200 11.84 -20.15 18.86
C THR A 200 11.55 -19.19 17.70
N THR A 201 12.54 -18.91 16.84
CA THR A 201 12.40 -18.00 15.71
C THR A 201 12.25 -18.76 14.39
N LEU A 202 11.25 -18.38 13.59
CA LEU A 202 10.97 -18.89 12.25
C LEU A 202 11.17 -17.76 11.23
N PHE A 203 11.91 -18.00 10.16
CA PHE A 203 12.12 -17.07 9.07
C PHE A 203 11.29 -17.45 7.84
N ILE A 204 10.65 -16.47 7.22
CA ILE A 204 9.94 -16.59 5.94
C ILE A 204 10.73 -15.78 4.92
N VAL A 205 11.36 -16.44 3.94
CA VAL A 205 12.11 -15.77 2.88
C VAL A 205 11.19 -15.53 1.70
N ALA A 206 10.74 -14.27 1.54
CA ALA A 206 9.77 -13.87 0.52
C ALA A 206 10.48 -13.27 -0.71
N SER A 207 10.73 -14.09 -1.73
CA SER A 207 11.34 -13.69 -3.00
C SER A 207 10.88 -14.59 -4.13
N LYS A 208 10.09 -14.08 -5.08
CA LYS A 208 9.50 -14.85 -6.19
C LYS A 208 10.53 -15.69 -6.94
N THR A 209 11.62 -15.08 -7.39
CA THR A 209 12.69 -15.71 -8.16
C THR A 209 13.82 -16.27 -7.31
N PHE A 210 13.78 -16.05 -6.01
CA PHE A 210 14.82 -16.38 -5.04
C PHE A 210 16.22 -15.89 -5.48
N THR A 211 16.27 -14.63 -6.01
CA THR A 211 17.48 -13.98 -6.52
C THR A 211 17.63 -12.54 -6.09
N THR A 212 16.61 -11.94 -5.45
CA THR A 212 16.65 -10.54 -5.01
C THR A 212 17.82 -10.33 -4.05
N LEU A 213 18.74 -9.44 -4.40
CA LEU A 213 20.00 -9.23 -3.70
C LEU A 213 19.80 -8.97 -2.21
N GLU A 214 18.94 -8.01 -1.88
CA GLU A 214 18.65 -7.58 -0.51
C GLU A 214 18.08 -8.73 0.31
N THR A 215 17.05 -9.39 -0.22
CA THR A 215 16.34 -10.49 0.47
C THR A 215 17.30 -11.66 0.72
N LEU A 216 18.07 -12.08 -0.30
CA LEU A 216 18.97 -13.22 -0.14
C LEU A 216 20.19 -12.90 0.73
N THR A 217 20.65 -11.66 0.74
CA THR A 217 21.72 -11.22 1.65
C THR A 217 21.22 -11.27 3.09
N ASN A 218 20.06 -10.67 3.37
CA ASN A 218 19.46 -10.71 4.71
C ASN A 218 19.12 -12.15 5.15
N ALA A 219 18.65 -12.99 4.23
CA ALA A 219 18.38 -14.40 4.54
C ALA A 219 19.65 -15.17 4.94
N ARG A 220 20.78 -14.94 4.24
CA ARG A 220 22.08 -15.54 4.62
C ARG A 220 22.57 -15.04 5.98
N LEU A 221 22.44 -13.74 6.26
CA LEU A 221 22.79 -13.18 7.57
C LEU A 221 21.90 -13.75 8.69
N ALA A 222 20.61 -13.86 8.46
CA ALA A 222 19.66 -14.48 9.41
C ALA A 222 19.99 -15.97 9.63
N ARG A 223 20.38 -16.69 8.56
CA ARG A 223 20.81 -18.10 8.67
C ARG A 223 22.08 -18.23 9.52
N SER A 224 23.06 -17.37 9.32
CA SER A 224 24.29 -17.35 10.15
C SER A 224 23.93 -17.05 11.61
N TRP A 225 23.14 -16.01 11.86
CA TRP A 225 22.66 -15.65 13.20
C TRP A 225 21.96 -16.82 13.90
N LEU A 226 21.06 -17.53 13.20
CA LEU A 226 20.36 -18.69 13.73
C LEU A 226 21.33 -19.79 14.13
N LEU A 227 22.21 -20.20 13.20
CA LEU A 227 23.12 -21.33 13.42
C LEU A 227 24.16 -21.03 14.51
N ASP A 228 24.70 -19.82 14.54
CA ASP A 228 25.65 -19.39 15.57
C ASP A 228 24.98 -19.35 16.96
N GLY A 229 23.74 -18.87 17.05
CA GLY A 229 22.97 -18.86 18.30
C GLY A 229 22.64 -20.25 18.80
N LEU A 230 22.22 -21.16 17.90
CA LEU A 230 21.92 -22.57 18.26
C LEU A 230 23.18 -23.34 18.69
N ARG A 231 24.33 -23.08 18.08
CA ARG A 231 25.62 -23.65 18.51
C ARG A 231 26.05 -23.11 19.86
N ALA A 232 25.97 -21.80 20.03
CA ALA A 232 26.35 -21.13 21.28
C ALA A 232 25.50 -21.61 22.49
N SER A 233 24.24 -21.95 22.27
CA SER A 233 23.37 -22.55 23.29
C SER A 233 23.59 -24.06 23.49
N GLY A 234 24.38 -24.72 22.63
CA GLY A 234 24.56 -26.17 22.62
C GLY A 234 23.36 -26.93 22.06
N ALA A 235 22.45 -26.27 21.37
CA ALA A 235 21.23 -26.86 20.80
C ALA A 235 21.53 -27.71 19.55
N ILE A 236 22.60 -27.38 18.82
CA ILE A 236 23.12 -28.18 17.69
C ILE A 236 24.64 -28.33 17.78
N GLU A 237 25.16 -29.42 17.23
CA GLU A 237 26.60 -29.64 17.04
C GLU A 237 27.08 -28.99 15.73
N ASP A 238 28.43 -28.87 15.59
CA ASP A 238 29.01 -28.43 14.33
C ASP A 238 28.84 -29.51 13.24
N GLY A 239 28.49 -29.06 12.04
CA GLY A 239 28.36 -29.94 10.88
C GLY A 239 27.24 -29.48 9.93
N ASP A 240 27.38 -29.88 8.65
CA ASP A 240 26.42 -29.50 7.62
C ASP A 240 25.06 -30.18 7.79
N GLU A 241 25.04 -31.41 8.27
CA GLU A 241 23.81 -32.18 8.49
C GLU A 241 22.94 -31.51 9.58
N THR A 242 23.55 -31.16 10.73
CA THR A 242 22.87 -30.48 11.83
C THR A 242 22.42 -29.07 11.45
N ALA A 243 23.25 -28.34 10.67
CA ALA A 243 22.89 -27.03 10.13
C ALA A 243 21.70 -27.11 9.17
N ASN A 244 21.68 -28.08 8.26
CA ASN A 244 20.56 -28.26 7.33
C ASN A 244 19.28 -28.69 8.05
N ALA A 245 19.38 -29.56 9.05
CA ALA A 245 18.23 -29.93 9.89
C ALA A 245 17.64 -28.72 10.65
N ALA A 246 18.50 -27.83 11.15
CA ALA A 246 18.06 -26.59 11.79
C ALA A 246 17.38 -25.64 10.78
N VAL A 247 17.97 -25.44 9.60
CA VAL A 247 17.37 -24.60 8.54
C VAL A 247 16.00 -25.14 8.13
N ALA A 248 15.85 -26.44 7.93
CA ALA A 248 14.57 -27.06 7.56
C ALA A 248 13.45 -26.85 8.61
N LYS A 249 13.80 -26.58 9.87
CA LYS A 249 12.84 -26.30 10.95
C LYS A 249 12.57 -24.82 11.20
N HIS A 250 13.51 -23.96 10.80
CA HIS A 250 13.49 -22.55 11.12
C HIS A 250 13.34 -21.63 9.89
N PHE A 251 13.31 -22.19 8.67
CA PHE A 251 13.10 -21.43 7.44
C PHE A 251 12.02 -22.05 6.58
N VAL A 252 11.18 -21.17 6.03
CA VAL A 252 10.23 -21.46 4.95
C VAL A 252 10.38 -20.40 3.86
N ALA A 253 9.85 -20.64 2.67
CA ALA A 253 9.99 -19.71 1.57
C ALA A 253 8.63 -19.33 0.97
N VAL A 254 8.54 -18.10 0.47
CA VAL A 254 7.51 -17.69 -0.48
C VAL A 254 8.19 -17.47 -1.83
N SER A 255 8.14 -18.47 -2.68
CA SER A 255 8.89 -18.52 -3.94
C SER A 255 8.39 -19.59 -4.88
N THR A 256 8.61 -19.38 -6.18
CA THR A 256 8.40 -20.39 -7.23
C THR A 256 9.69 -21.09 -7.68
N ALA A 257 10.84 -20.61 -7.20
CA ALA A 257 12.18 -21.13 -7.60
C ALA A 257 12.63 -22.28 -6.67
N LEU A 258 11.95 -23.42 -6.70
CA LEU A 258 12.12 -24.53 -5.76
C LEU A 258 13.56 -25.08 -5.70
N ASP A 259 14.28 -25.14 -6.83
CA ASP A 259 15.69 -25.59 -6.86
C ASP A 259 16.59 -24.68 -6.02
N LYS A 260 16.37 -23.35 -6.08
CA LYS A 260 17.15 -22.38 -5.29
C LYS A 260 16.76 -22.41 -3.82
N VAL A 261 15.48 -22.63 -3.53
CA VAL A 261 14.96 -22.83 -2.17
C VAL A 261 15.62 -24.05 -1.53
N ALA A 262 15.67 -25.18 -2.23
CA ALA A 262 16.35 -26.39 -1.79
C ALA A 262 17.86 -26.18 -1.59
N ALA A 263 18.52 -25.47 -2.52
CA ALA A 263 19.96 -25.15 -2.42
C ALA A 263 20.29 -24.26 -1.21
N PHE A 264 19.35 -23.44 -0.72
CA PHE A 264 19.50 -22.67 0.51
C PHE A 264 19.39 -23.54 1.79
N GLY A 265 18.79 -24.72 1.69
CA GLY A 265 18.54 -25.67 2.77
C GLY A 265 17.09 -25.67 3.27
N ILE A 266 16.19 -24.95 2.61
CA ILE A 266 14.74 -24.96 2.91
C ILE A 266 14.12 -26.16 2.19
N ASP A 267 13.27 -26.91 2.91
CA ASP A 267 12.49 -27.98 2.32
C ASP A 267 11.49 -27.41 1.29
N PRO A 268 11.53 -27.83 0.01
CA PRO A 268 10.59 -27.36 -1.01
C PRO A 268 9.11 -27.59 -0.67
N GLU A 269 8.78 -28.57 0.14
CA GLU A 269 7.41 -28.77 0.64
C GLU A 269 6.91 -27.60 1.51
N ASN A 270 7.84 -26.83 2.09
CA ASN A 270 7.59 -25.62 2.88
C ASN A 270 7.79 -24.34 2.06
N ALA A 271 7.67 -24.42 0.73
CA ALA A 271 7.66 -23.30 -0.17
C ALA A 271 6.22 -23.03 -0.65
N PHE A 272 5.82 -21.76 -0.57
CA PHE A 272 4.51 -21.28 -1.00
C PHE A 272 4.69 -20.46 -2.28
N GLY A 273 4.06 -20.90 -3.36
CA GLY A 273 4.14 -20.24 -4.66
C GLY A 273 3.14 -19.10 -4.80
N PHE A 274 3.38 -18.24 -5.77
CA PHE A 274 2.42 -17.29 -6.30
C PHE A 274 2.76 -16.97 -7.77
N TRP A 275 1.86 -16.32 -8.48
CA TRP A 275 1.88 -16.29 -9.95
C TRP A 275 2.52 -15.00 -10.48
N ASP A 276 2.90 -15.00 -11.75
CA ASP A 276 3.47 -13.83 -12.42
C ASP A 276 2.44 -12.78 -12.83
N TRP A 277 1.17 -13.14 -12.85
CA TRP A 277 0.07 -12.20 -12.96
C TRP A 277 -0.28 -11.45 -11.64
N VAL A 278 0.48 -11.68 -10.56
CA VAL A 278 0.43 -10.89 -9.33
C VAL A 278 1.62 -9.95 -9.29
N GLY A 279 1.37 -8.65 -9.38
CA GLY A 279 2.39 -7.61 -9.14
C GLY A 279 2.81 -7.55 -7.67
N GLY A 280 4.08 -7.22 -7.38
CA GLY A 280 4.60 -7.20 -6.01
C GLY A 280 3.79 -6.32 -5.05
N ARG A 281 3.44 -5.10 -5.47
CA ARG A 281 2.65 -4.15 -4.66
C ARG A 281 1.16 -4.50 -4.51
N TYR A 282 0.70 -5.53 -5.22
CA TYR A 282 -0.66 -6.10 -5.18
C TYR A 282 -0.70 -7.51 -4.57
N SER A 283 0.31 -7.90 -3.78
CA SER A 283 0.51 -9.32 -3.46
C SER A 283 0.25 -9.70 -2.00
N VAL A 284 -0.12 -8.76 -1.13
CA VAL A 284 -0.28 -9.04 0.31
C VAL A 284 -1.37 -10.07 0.62
N ASP A 285 -2.34 -10.22 -0.25
CA ASP A 285 -3.44 -11.19 -0.21
C ASP A 285 -3.08 -12.56 -0.85
N SER A 286 -1.84 -12.71 -1.36
CA SER A 286 -1.26 -13.98 -1.83
C SER A 286 -0.48 -14.71 -0.72
N ALA A 287 0.32 -15.71 -1.08
CA ALA A 287 1.29 -16.35 -0.18
C ALA A 287 2.29 -15.35 0.45
N ILE A 288 2.49 -14.17 -0.13
CA ILE A 288 3.28 -13.09 0.48
C ILE A 288 2.73 -12.71 1.87
N GLY A 289 1.42 -12.83 2.09
CA GLY A 289 0.78 -12.64 3.39
C GLY A 289 0.97 -13.76 4.41
N THR A 290 1.82 -14.76 4.16
CA THR A 290 2.00 -15.92 5.07
C THR A 290 2.34 -15.50 6.50
N ALA A 291 3.21 -14.50 6.70
CA ALA A 291 3.54 -13.99 8.04
C ALA A 291 2.30 -13.41 8.76
N VAL A 292 1.43 -12.76 8.02
CA VAL A 292 0.15 -12.23 8.52
C VAL A 292 -0.78 -13.38 8.87
N ALA A 293 -1.00 -14.32 7.93
CA ALA A 293 -1.87 -15.49 8.15
C ALA A 293 -1.44 -16.31 9.37
N VAL A 294 -0.14 -16.49 9.59
CA VAL A 294 0.40 -17.16 10.79
C VAL A 294 0.05 -16.38 12.05
N THR A 295 0.18 -15.07 12.05
CA THR A 295 0.00 -14.27 13.28
C THR A 295 -1.45 -14.01 13.64
N ILE A 296 -2.31 -13.64 12.68
CA ILE A 296 -3.74 -13.35 12.94
C ILE A 296 -4.62 -14.60 12.85
N GLY A 297 -4.17 -15.65 12.14
CA GLY A 297 -4.87 -16.92 11.92
C GLY A 297 -5.67 -16.98 10.63
N PRO A 298 -5.94 -18.22 10.16
CA PRO A 298 -6.65 -18.46 8.89
C PRO A 298 -8.03 -17.79 8.80
N GLU A 299 -8.82 -17.83 9.88
CA GLU A 299 -10.16 -17.24 9.89
C GLU A 299 -10.11 -15.71 9.67
N ASN A 300 -9.24 -15.01 10.39
CA ASN A 300 -9.07 -13.57 10.21
C ASN A 300 -8.46 -13.22 8.85
N PHE A 301 -7.56 -14.07 8.33
CA PHE A 301 -7.00 -13.86 6.99
C PHE A 301 -8.06 -14.11 5.91
N ALA A 302 -8.96 -15.08 6.09
CA ALA A 302 -10.09 -15.28 5.18
C ALA A 302 -11.07 -14.08 5.20
N ASP A 303 -11.32 -13.49 6.37
CA ASP A 303 -12.15 -12.29 6.49
C ASP A 303 -11.46 -11.07 5.84
N PHE A 304 -10.13 -10.97 5.95
CA PHE A 304 -9.32 -9.98 5.23
C PHE A 304 -9.47 -10.11 3.71
N LEU A 305 -9.38 -11.32 3.16
CA LEU A 305 -9.63 -11.57 1.72
C LEU A 305 -11.06 -11.25 1.32
N ALA A 306 -12.05 -11.56 2.16
CA ALA A 306 -13.45 -11.25 1.91
C ALA A 306 -13.71 -9.74 1.84
N GLY A 307 -12.93 -8.94 2.59
CA GLY A 307 -12.96 -7.48 2.50
C GLY A 307 -12.55 -6.98 1.12
N PHE A 308 -11.43 -7.46 0.60
CA PHE A 308 -11.01 -7.13 -0.78
C PHE A 308 -12.10 -7.50 -1.80
N HIS A 309 -12.61 -8.73 -1.71
CA HIS A 309 -13.63 -9.20 -2.63
C HIS A 309 -14.91 -8.35 -2.61
N SER A 310 -15.28 -7.79 -1.45
CA SER A 310 -16.45 -6.91 -1.35
C SER A 310 -16.28 -5.65 -2.19
N ILE A 311 -15.08 -5.07 -2.20
CA ILE A 311 -14.75 -3.89 -3.01
C ILE A 311 -14.56 -4.24 -4.49
N ASP A 312 -13.99 -5.40 -4.80
CA ASP A 312 -13.91 -5.88 -6.19
C ASP A 312 -15.30 -5.98 -6.82
N ARG A 313 -16.26 -6.56 -6.08
CA ARG A 313 -17.66 -6.62 -6.53
C ARG A 313 -18.28 -5.24 -6.67
N HIS A 314 -18.06 -4.35 -5.71
CA HIS A 314 -18.54 -2.98 -5.80
C HIS A 314 -17.98 -2.29 -7.04
N PHE A 315 -16.68 -2.43 -7.31
CA PHE A 315 -16.03 -1.84 -8.49
C PHE A 315 -16.58 -2.44 -9.81
N ALA A 316 -16.81 -3.75 -9.85
CA ALA A 316 -17.32 -4.46 -11.02
C ALA A 316 -18.79 -4.16 -11.33
N GLU A 317 -19.64 -4.11 -10.29
CA GLU A 317 -21.09 -4.19 -10.46
C GLU A 317 -21.80 -2.84 -10.30
N THR A 318 -21.14 -1.82 -9.71
CA THR A 318 -21.76 -0.51 -9.43
C THR A 318 -21.53 0.47 -10.57
N GLU A 319 -22.57 1.21 -10.95
CA GLU A 319 -22.48 2.29 -11.94
C GLU A 319 -21.49 3.37 -11.50
N PHE A 320 -20.70 3.93 -12.42
CA PHE A 320 -19.63 4.87 -12.08
C PHE A 320 -20.10 6.11 -11.31
N SER A 321 -21.35 6.53 -11.46
CA SER A 321 -21.94 7.62 -10.67
C SER A 321 -22.06 7.34 -9.16
N SER A 322 -21.90 6.08 -8.74
CA SER A 322 -21.95 5.63 -7.34
C SER A 322 -20.82 4.67 -6.98
N ASN A 323 -19.90 4.41 -7.90
CA ASN A 323 -18.76 3.52 -7.74
C ASN A 323 -17.62 4.24 -7.01
N VAL A 324 -17.46 3.96 -5.72
CA VAL A 324 -16.55 4.72 -4.84
C VAL A 324 -15.11 4.71 -5.34
N PRO A 325 -14.47 3.57 -5.68
CA PRO A 325 -13.11 3.58 -6.21
C PRO A 325 -12.98 4.41 -7.50
N ALA A 326 -13.93 4.26 -8.42
CA ALA A 326 -13.94 5.03 -9.65
C ALA A 326 -14.09 6.54 -9.40
N LEU A 327 -15.03 6.94 -8.53
CA LEU A 327 -15.23 8.34 -8.18
C LEU A 327 -14.01 8.96 -7.52
N MET A 328 -13.35 8.25 -6.61
CA MET A 328 -12.14 8.75 -5.94
C MET A 328 -10.96 8.86 -6.92
N GLY A 329 -10.74 7.88 -7.80
CA GLY A 329 -9.72 7.96 -8.84
C GLY A 329 -9.96 9.11 -9.82
N LEU A 330 -11.22 9.33 -10.23
CA LEU A 330 -11.61 10.47 -11.05
C LEU A 330 -11.41 11.82 -10.34
N LEU A 331 -11.62 11.87 -9.02
CA LEU A 331 -11.31 13.04 -8.20
C LEU A 331 -9.80 13.32 -8.14
N ASN A 332 -8.97 12.30 -8.05
CA ASN A 332 -7.52 12.47 -8.11
C ASN A 332 -7.08 13.04 -9.47
N VAL A 333 -7.62 12.50 -10.57
CA VAL A 333 -7.41 13.08 -11.92
C VAL A 333 -7.86 14.54 -11.97
N TRP A 334 -9.02 14.87 -11.38
CA TRP A 334 -9.53 16.24 -11.29
C TRP A 334 -8.55 17.18 -10.59
N TYR A 335 -8.00 16.75 -9.44
CA TYR A 335 -7.05 17.58 -8.70
C TYR A 335 -5.67 17.66 -9.35
N VAL A 336 -5.15 16.54 -9.85
CA VAL A 336 -3.83 16.51 -10.51
C VAL A 336 -3.83 17.37 -11.76
N ASN A 337 -4.82 17.23 -12.63
CA ASN A 337 -4.76 17.78 -13.98
C ASN A 337 -5.42 19.16 -14.13
N PHE A 338 -6.32 19.54 -13.25
CA PHE A 338 -6.99 20.86 -13.33
C PHE A 338 -6.55 21.81 -12.20
N PHE A 339 -6.18 21.28 -11.02
CA PHE A 339 -5.68 22.10 -9.90
C PHE A 339 -4.17 22.02 -9.72
N GLU A 340 -3.46 21.28 -10.53
CA GLU A 340 -2.00 21.10 -10.44
C GLU A 340 -1.57 20.55 -9.07
N ALA A 341 -2.40 19.68 -8.47
CA ALA A 341 -2.14 19.08 -7.17
C ALA A 341 -1.12 17.93 -7.30
N GLY A 342 0.17 18.25 -7.19
CA GLY A 342 1.26 17.28 -7.32
C GLY A 342 1.42 16.34 -6.11
N SER A 343 0.54 16.40 -5.09
CA SER A 343 0.58 15.48 -3.95
C SER A 343 -0.81 15.27 -3.35
N HIS A 344 -1.00 14.09 -2.76
CA HIS A 344 -2.20 13.66 -2.06
C HIS A 344 -1.83 13.16 -0.66
N VAL A 345 -2.49 13.65 0.38
CA VAL A 345 -2.21 13.26 1.76
C VAL A 345 -3.25 12.29 2.30
N VAL A 346 -2.80 11.20 2.92
CA VAL A 346 -3.67 10.21 3.59
C VAL A 346 -3.44 10.30 5.11
N LEU A 347 -4.49 10.58 5.83
CA LEU A 347 -4.49 10.95 7.24
C LEU A 347 -5.34 9.95 8.06
N PRO A 348 -4.77 8.78 8.44
CA PRO A 348 -5.51 7.83 9.25
C PRO A 348 -5.65 8.35 10.69
N TYR A 349 -6.89 8.62 11.11
CA TYR A 349 -7.25 8.79 12.52
C TYR A 349 -7.51 7.42 13.14
N ALA A 350 -6.50 6.57 13.01
CA ALA A 350 -6.40 5.22 13.56
C ALA A 350 -4.91 4.88 13.70
N GLN A 351 -4.39 4.82 14.93
CA GLN A 351 -2.94 4.62 15.17
C GLN A 351 -2.40 3.36 14.50
N LEU A 352 -3.19 2.29 14.47
CA LEU A 352 -2.80 1.02 13.86
C LEU A 352 -2.62 1.09 12.33
N LEU A 353 -3.15 2.14 11.68
CA LEU A 353 -2.94 2.40 10.25
C LEU A 353 -1.73 3.32 9.96
N HIS A 354 -0.81 3.53 10.92
CA HIS A 354 0.31 4.44 10.72
C HIS A 354 1.23 4.07 9.54
N ARG A 355 1.28 2.79 9.16
CA ARG A 355 2.03 2.31 7.98
C ARG A 355 1.23 2.38 6.68
N PHE A 356 -0.06 2.65 6.72
CA PHE A 356 -0.91 2.67 5.54
C PHE A 356 -0.48 3.72 4.49
N PRO A 357 -0.14 4.97 4.84
CA PRO A 357 0.39 5.92 3.86
C PRO A 357 1.68 5.44 3.18
N ALA A 358 2.59 4.79 3.92
CA ALA A 358 3.82 4.24 3.36
C ALA A 358 3.57 3.06 2.41
N TYR A 359 2.57 2.22 2.68
CA TYR A 359 2.12 1.19 1.76
C TYR A 359 1.56 1.79 0.46
N LEU A 360 0.73 2.82 0.58
CA LEU A 360 0.15 3.52 -0.57
C LEU A 360 1.21 4.22 -1.43
N GLN A 361 2.34 4.64 -0.87
CA GLN A 361 3.44 5.20 -1.67
C GLN A 361 3.88 4.22 -2.75
N GLN A 362 4.09 2.95 -2.41
CA GLN A 362 4.45 1.97 -3.42
C GLN A 362 3.25 1.66 -4.33
N LEU A 363 2.08 1.40 -3.75
CA LEU A 363 0.90 1.02 -4.52
C LEU A 363 0.59 2.03 -5.63
N THR A 364 0.55 3.33 -5.31
CA THR A 364 0.13 4.37 -6.25
C THR A 364 1.29 4.91 -7.10
N MET A 365 2.43 5.26 -6.48
CA MET A 365 3.52 5.95 -7.18
C MET A 365 4.30 5.03 -8.13
N GLU A 366 4.52 3.76 -7.75
CA GLU A 366 5.14 2.77 -8.63
C GLU A 366 4.19 2.37 -9.78
N SER A 367 2.88 2.38 -9.53
CA SER A 367 1.88 2.10 -10.57
C SER A 367 1.73 3.26 -11.55
N ASN A 368 1.53 4.48 -11.07
CA ASN A 368 1.09 5.61 -11.88
C ASN A 368 2.16 6.67 -12.14
N GLY A 369 3.35 6.54 -11.57
CA GLY A 369 4.49 7.40 -11.86
C GLY A 369 5.08 7.11 -13.25
N LYS A 370 4.31 7.34 -14.31
CA LYS A 370 4.65 6.97 -15.70
C LYS A 370 4.57 8.19 -16.62
N SER A 371 5.43 8.22 -17.63
CA SER A 371 5.49 9.29 -18.66
C SER A 371 5.12 8.79 -20.06
N VAL A 372 4.78 7.50 -20.18
CA VAL A 372 4.48 6.85 -21.46
C VAL A 372 3.19 6.06 -21.32
N ARG A 373 2.33 6.13 -22.33
CA ARG A 373 1.12 5.32 -22.42
C ARG A 373 1.45 3.87 -22.78
N TYR A 374 0.53 2.94 -22.52
CA TYR A 374 0.76 1.53 -22.80
C TYR A 374 0.93 1.19 -24.30
N ASP A 375 0.66 2.14 -25.22
CA ASP A 375 0.94 2.00 -26.67
C ASP A 375 2.31 2.58 -27.09
N GLY A 376 3.10 3.09 -26.10
CA GLY A 376 4.39 3.71 -26.33
C GLY A 376 4.33 5.21 -26.67
N SER A 377 3.15 5.80 -26.79
CA SER A 377 3.02 7.25 -27.01
C SER A 377 3.29 8.03 -25.71
N PRO A 378 3.80 9.29 -25.80
CA PRO A 378 3.98 10.12 -24.61
C PRO A 378 2.62 10.49 -24.00
N VAL A 379 2.57 10.62 -22.66
CA VAL A 379 1.41 11.20 -21.99
C VAL A 379 1.29 12.70 -22.29
N THR A 380 0.06 13.21 -22.27
CA THR A 380 -0.27 14.61 -22.57
C THR A 380 -0.72 15.38 -21.32
N THR A 381 -0.74 14.70 -20.17
CA THR A 381 -1.19 15.18 -18.86
C THR A 381 -0.11 14.94 -17.82
N ASP A 382 -0.22 15.55 -16.64
CA ASP A 382 0.49 15.08 -15.47
C ASP A 382 -0.08 13.72 -15.04
N THR A 383 0.77 12.85 -14.49
CA THR A 383 0.42 11.51 -14.00
C THR A 383 1.06 11.26 -12.65
N GLY A 384 0.37 10.55 -11.76
CA GLY A 384 0.93 10.04 -10.53
C GLY A 384 1.38 11.13 -9.55
N GLU A 385 0.48 11.54 -8.68
CA GLU A 385 0.78 12.43 -7.56
C GLU A 385 1.58 11.74 -6.46
N VAL A 386 2.28 12.53 -5.64
CA VAL A 386 3.04 12.02 -4.50
C VAL A 386 2.09 11.69 -3.34
N PHE A 387 1.92 10.43 -3.02
CA PHE A 387 1.21 9.98 -1.83
C PHE A 387 2.09 10.08 -0.58
N TRP A 388 1.52 10.62 0.50
CA TRP A 388 2.21 10.75 1.78
C TRP A 388 1.20 10.89 2.91
N GLY A 389 1.63 10.80 4.16
CA GLY A 389 0.75 11.01 5.30
C GLY A 389 1.31 10.49 6.61
N GLU A 390 0.61 10.82 7.68
CA GLU A 390 0.86 10.41 9.05
C GLU A 390 -0.48 10.30 9.80
N PRO A 391 -0.55 9.52 10.89
CA PRO A 391 -1.76 9.48 11.70
C PRO A 391 -2.16 10.85 12.26
N GLY A 392 -3.46 11.15 12.28
CA GLY A 392 -4.02 12.13 13.22
C GLY A 392 -3.86 11.60 14.66
N THR A 393 -3.60 12.39 15.65
CA THR A 393 -3.44 13.86 15.70
C THR A 393 -1.99 14.32 15.46
N ASN A 394 -1.04 13.38 15.34
CA ASN A 394 0.38 13.70 15.18
C ASN A 394 0.63 14.60 13.97
N GLY A 395 0.03 14.30 12.83
CA GLY A 395 0.13 15.12 11.63
C GLY A 395 -0.28 16.58 11.83
N GLN A 396 -1.29 16.85 12.71
CA GLN A 396 -1.73 18.21 13.03
C GLN A 396 -0.58 19.07 13.61
N HIS A 397 0.33 18.44 14.37
CA HIS A 397 1.46 19.09 15.01
C HIS A 397 2.74 19.05 14.15
N ALA A 398 2.69 18.50 12.94
CA ALA A 398 3.83 18.36 12.06
C ALA A 398 3.71 19.21 10.79
N PHE A 399 2.62 19.06 10.02
CA PHE A 399 2.54 19.63 8.66
C PHE A 399 1.18 20.24 8.30
N TYR A 400 0.17 20.23 9.16
CA TYR A 400 -1.15 20.79 8.84
C TYR A 400 -1.11 22.31 8.57
N GLN A 401 -0.10 23.02 9.04
CA GLN A 401 0.14 24.40 8.67
C GLN A 401 0.15 24.60 7.14
N LEU A 402 0.84 23.70 6.41
CA LEU A 402 0.90 23.73 4.96
C LEU A 402 -0.47 23.44 4.33
N ILE A 403 -1.19 22.44 4.84
CA ILE A 403 -2.49 22.03 4.28
C ILE A 403 -3.52 23.15 4.46
N HIS A 404 -3.56 23.79 5.64
CA HIS A 404 -4.51 24.86 5.94
C HIS A 404 -4.20 26.18 5.24
N GLN A 405 -2.96 26.66 5.31
CA GLN A 405 -2.58 28.02 4.93
C GLN A 405 -1.51 28.09 3.84
N GLY A 406 -1.02 26.94 3.36
CA GLY A 406 -0.07 26.91 2.25
C GLY A 406 -0.69 27.37 0.92
N THR A 407 0.16 27.71 -0.02
CA THR A 407 -0.24 28.18 -1.35
C THR A 407 -0.60 27.07 -2.33
N ARG A 408 -0.22 25.81 -2.00
CA ARG A 408 -0.53 24.62 -2.81
C ARG A 408 -1.83 23.99 -2.37
N LEU A 409 -2.62 23.51 -3.32
CA LEU A 409 -3.76 22.63 -3.02
C LEU A 409 -3.23 21.23 -2.76
N ILE A 410 -3.67 20.61 -1.65
CA ILE A 410 -3.33 19.25 -1.28
C ILE A 410 -4.65 18.53 -0.94
N PRO A 411 -5.18 17.69 -1.83
CA PRO A 411 -6.30 16.82 -1.52
C PRO A 411 -5.94 15.89 -0.36
N ALA A 412 -6.92 15.58 0.50
CA ALA A 412 -6.68 14.83 1.71
C ALA A 412 -7.75 13.77 1.95
N ASP A 413 -7.32 12.53 2.19
CA ASP A 413 -8.18 11.45 2.66
C ASP A 413 -8.04 11.28 4.17
N PHE A 414 -9.14 11.43 4.88
CA PHE A 414 -9.24 11.24 6.31
C PHE A 414 -9.91 9.89 6.58
N ILE A 415 -9.22 8.99 7.28
CA ILE A 415 -9.72 7.64 7.58
C ILE A 415 -9.91 7.48 9.07
N ALA A 416 -11.10 7.05 9.53
CA ALA A 416 -11.38 6.84 10.94
C ALA A 416 -12.30 5.63 11.17
N VAL A 417 -12.30 5.11 12.40
CA VAL A 417 -13.24 4.08 12.84
C VAL A 417 -14.07 4.57 14.02
N ALA A 418 -15.34 4.11 14.10
CA ALA A 418 -16.23 4.51 15.18
C ALA A 418 -15.85 3.88 16.52
N ASN A 419 -15.34 2.64 16.51
CA ASN A 419 -14.98 1.90 17.71
C ASN A 419 -13.46 1.67 17.73
N PRO A 420 -12.74 2.07 18.79
CA PRO A 420 -11.32 1.82 18.93
C PRO A 420 -11.04 0.37 19.33
N ALA A 421 -9.90 -0.18 18.90
CA ALA A 421 -9.46 -1.50 19.33
C ALA A 421 -9.20 -1.58 20.86
N HIS A 422 -8.84 -0.45 21.48
CA HIS A 422 -8.57 -0.33 22.90
C HIS A 422 -9.35 0.86 23.48
N PRO A 423 -10.59 0.65 23.98
CA PRO A 423 -11.36 1.73 24.59
C PRO A 423 -10.74 2.16 25.92
N LEU A 424 -10.49 3.45 26.07
CA LEU A 424 -9.91 4.07 27.28
C LEU A 424 -10.71 5.30 27.69
N VAL A 425 -10.77 5.56 28.99
CA VAL A 425 -11.41 6.73 29.59
C VAL A 425 -10.39 7.51 30.43
N ASP A 426 -10.51 8.84 30.45
CA ASP A 426 -9.78 9.76 31.32
C ASP A 426 -10.78 10.54 32.16
N GLY A 427 -10.96 10.15 33.42
CA GLY A 427 -12.06 10.62 34.26
C GLY A 427 -13.41 10.25 33.63
N ASP A 428 -14.21 11.25 33.28
CA ASP A 428 -15.50 11.09 32.62
C ASP A 428 -15.41 11.18 31.08
N ASN A 429 -14.20 11.38 30.53
CA ASN A 429 -14.02 11.57 29.09
C ASN A 429 -13.73 10.26 28.37
N ASP A 430 -14.47 9.98 27.32
CA ASP A 430 -14.11 8.98 26.32
C ASP A 430 -12.94 9.52 25.47
N VAL A 431 -11.76 8.90 25.59
CA VAL A 431 -10.55 9.32 24.88
C VAL A 431 -10.73 9.21 23.36
N HIS A 432 -11.48 8.19 22.88
CA HIS A 432 -11.75 8.04 21.46
C HIS A 432 -12.66 9.13 20.91
N ALA A 433 -13.67 9.53 21.68
CA ALA A 433 -14.54 10.66 21.32
C ALA A 433 -13.73 11.97 21.21
N LEU A 434 -12.79 12.23 22.13
CA LEU A 434 -11.87 13.38 22.03
C LEU A 434 -10.99 13.31 20.79
N PHE A 435 -10.52 12.12 20.43
CA PHE A 435 -9.72 11.88 19.24
C PHE A 435 -10.53 12.13 17.96
N LEU A 436 -11.74 11.59 17.86
CA LEU A 436 -12.62 11.78 16.70
C LEU A 436 -13.14 13.23 16.57
N ALA A 437 -13.27 13.96 17.69
CA ALA A 437 -13.57 15.39 17.63
C ALA A 437 -12.54 16.16 16.79
N ASN A 438 -11.25 15.76 16.83
CA ASN A 438 -10.22 16.33 15.97
C ASN A 438 -10.40 15.96 14.50
N PHE A 439 -10.75 14.70 14.19
CA PHE A 439 -11.08 14.27 12.83
C PHE A 439 -12.19 15.14 12.21
N PHE A 440 -13.30 15.29 12.91
CA PHE A 440 -14.42 16.12 12.43
C PHE A 440 -14.06 17.60 12.35
N ALA A 441 -13.34 18.14 13.35
CA ALA A 441 -12.93 19.53 13.38
C ALA A 441 -11.97 19.89 12.24
N GLN A 442 -11.01 19.00 11.93
CA GLN A 442 -10.02 19.26 10.87
C GLN A 442 -10.67 19.27 9.49
N THR A 443 -11.53 18.30 9.17
CA THR A 443 -12.25 18.30 7.89
C THR A 443 -13.18 19.49 7.74
N ALA A 444 -13.81 19.95 8.83
CA ALA A 444 -14.64 21.16 8.83
C ALA A 444 -13.79 22.43 8.65
N ALA A 445 -12.67 22.55 9.37
CA ALA A 445 -11.77 23.70 9.28
C ALA A 445 -11.14 23.84 7.89
N LEU A 446 -10.74 22.72 7.27
CA LEU A 446 -10.21 22.68 5.91
C LEU A 446 -11.26 23.12 4.87
N ALA A 447 -12.49 22.65 5.01
CA ALA A 447 -13.57 22.99 4.10
C ALA A 447 -14.03 24.45 4.24
N PHE A 448 -14.30 24.91 5.47
CA PHE A 448 -15.01 26.16 5.71
C PHE A 448 -14.10 27.33 6.07
N GLY A 449 -12.90 27.07 6.56
CA GLY A 449 -11.94 28.10 6.92
C GLY A 449 -12.40 29.03 8.02
N LYS A 450 -11.78 30.21 8.10
CA LYS A 450 -12.11 31.30 9.02
C LYS A 450 -11.83 32.65 8.37
N THR A 451 -12.83 33.49 8.25
CA THR A 451 -12.70 34.77 7.54
C THR A 451 -11.98 35.83 8.39
N ALA A 452 -11.53 36.91 7.74
CA ALA A 452 -10.93 38.06 8.44
C ALA A 452 -11.91 38.72 9.41
N GLU A 453 -13.20 38.74 9.11
CA GLU A 453 -14.26 39.29 9.97
C GLU A 453 -14.41 38.44 11.24
N GLU A 454 -14.47 37.13 11.10
CA GLU A 454 -14.52 36.18 12.21
C GLU A 454 -13.28 36.32 13.12
N VAL A 455 -12.08 36.45 12.51
CA VAL A 455 -10.83 36.68 13.25
C VAL A 455 -10.83 38.00 14.03
N ARG A 456 -11.38 39.08 13.44
CA ARG A 456 -11.52 40.38 14.12
C ARG A 456 -12.52 40.31 15.26
N ALA A 457 -13.62 39.60 15.06
CA ALA A 457 -14.65 39.43 16.09
C ALA A 457 -14.13 38.73 17.36
N GLU A 458 -13.06 37.96 17.24
CA GLU A 458 -12.33 37.36 18.38
C GLU A 458 -11.41 38.34 19.14
N GLY A 459 -11.35 39.59 18.74
CA GLY A 459 -10.48 40.60 19.36
C GLY A 459 -9.01 40.51 18.91
N THR A 460 -8.76 39.88 17.76
CA THR A 460 -7.41 39.79 17.18
C THR A 460 -6.89 41.17 16.77
N GLN A 461 -5.64 41.49 17.11
CA GLN A 461 -4.96 42.73 16.68
C GLN A 461 -4.89 42.77 15.13
N GLU A 462 -5.23 43.92 14.52
CA GLU A 462 -5.36 44.08 13.06
C GLU A 462 -4.08 43.66 12.31
N ALA A 463 -2.89 43.93 12.87
CA ALA A 463 -1.62 43.58 12.27
C ALA A 463 -1.41 42.07 12.03
N ILE A 464 -2.09 41.20 12.81
CA ILE A 464 -1.97 39.76 12.72
C ILE A 464 -3.23 39.06 12.18
N VAL A 465 -4.30 39.83 11.89
CA VAL A 465 -5.52 39.29 11.27
C VAL A 465 -5.20 38.49 9.99
N PRO A 466 -4.41 39.00 9.03
CA PRO A 466 -4.12 38.24 7.81
C PRO A 466 -3.46 36.87 8.08
N ALA A 467 -2.62 36.78 9.12
CA ALA A 467 -1.92 35.53 9.48
C ALA A 467 -2.84 34.50 10.17
N ARG A 468 -4.02 34.92 10.66
CA ARG A 468 -5.01 34.07 11.33
C ARG A 468 -6.24 33.74 10.50
N VAL A 469 -6.27 34.20 9.25
CA VAL A 469 -7.29 33.82 8.28
C VAL A 469 -7.00 32.42 7.74
N PHE A 470 -8.02 31.60 7.64
CA PHE A 470 -7.98 30.30 7.00
C PHE A 470 -8.87 30.37 5.75
N ALA A 471 -8.28 30.16 4.58
CA ALA A 471 -8.98 30.34 3.32
C ALA A 471 -10.17 29.37 3.13
N GLY A 472 -10.11 28.22 3.78
CA GLY A 472 -11.08 27.14 3.52
C GLY A 472 -10.90 26.55 2.12
N ASN A 473 -11.92 25.88 1.61
CA ASN A 473 -11.93 25.27 0.28
C ASN A 473 -10.73 24.34 0.04
N ARG A 474 -10.29 23.64 1.09
CA ARG A 474 -9.29 22.58 1.03
C ARG A 474 -10.03 21.25 0.94
N PRO A 475 -9.90 20.52 -0.18
CA PRO A 475 -10.71 19.33 -0.42
C PRO A 475 -10.35 18.20 0.52
N THR A 476 -11.37 17.53 1.06
CA THR A 476 -11.20 16.34 1.88
C THR A 476 -12.22 15.28 1.50
N THR A 477 -11.76 14.03 1.47
CA THR A 477 -12.59 12.83 1.48
C THR A 477 -12.56 12.25 2.89
N SER A 478 -13.70 11.89 3.46
CA SER A 478 -13.76 11.22 4.76
C SER A 478 -14.22 9.79 4.58
N ILE A 479 -13.43 8.84 5.08
CA ILE A 479 -13.71 7.40 5.03
C ILE A 479 -13.88 6.92 6.47
N MET A 480 -15.04 6.33 6.77
CA MET A 480 -15.32 5.78 8.10
C MET A 480 -15.80 4.33 8.01
N ALA A 481 -15.42 3.54 9.01
CA ALA A 481 -15.93 2.18 9.23
C ALA A 481 -16.36 2.02 10.69
N ALA A 482 -17.06 0.92 11.01
CA ALA A 482 -17.47 0.64 12.38
C ALA A 482 -16.25 0.37 13.28
N GLU A 483 -15.30 -0.44 12.80
CA GLU A 483 -14.07 -0.81 13.51
C GLU A 483 -12.96 -1.19 12.51
N LEU A 484 -11.72 -1.27 12.97
CA LEU A 484 -10.61 -1.74 12.15
C LEU A 484 -10.52 -3.27 12.23
N SER A 485 -11.41 -3.95 11.51
CA SER A 485 -11.43 -5.40 11.38
C SER A 485 -10.52 -5.89 10.24
N PRO A 486 -10.20 -7.19 10.16
CA PRO A 486 -9.52 -7.76 9.00
C PRO A 486 -10.23 -7.43 7.68
N ARG A 487 -11.56 -7.54 7.64
CA ARG A 487 -12.39 -7.17 6.48
C ARG A 487 -12.18 -5.72 6.07
N VAL A 488 -12.28 -4.78 6.99
CA VAL A 488 -12.12 -3.34 6.71
C VAL A 488 -10.71 -3.01 6.22
N VAL A 489 -9.66 -3.67 6.73
CA VAL A 489 -8.30 -3.49 6.20
C VAL A 489 -8.20 -3.99 4.76
N GLY A 490 -8.81 -5.13 4.43
CA GLY A 490 -8.91 -5.63 3.06
C GLY A 490 -9.67 -4.67 2.14
N GLU A 491 -10.80 -4.14 2.61
CA GLU A 491 -11.60 -3.14 1.87
C GLU A 491 -10.81 -1.86 1.59
N LEU A 492 -10.07 -1.35 2.57
CA LEU A 492 -9.24 -0.15 2.39
C LEU A 492 -8.14 -0.38 1.34
N ILE A 493 -7.48 -1.54 1.34
CA ILE A 493 -6.45 -1.84 0.34
C ILE A 493 -7.07 -1.94 -1.05
N ALA A 494 -8.13 -2.74 -1.23
CA ALA A 494 -8.80 -2.90 -2.52
C ALA A 494 -9.36 -1.58 -3.05
N LEU A 495 -9.88 -0.70 -2.16
CA LEU A 495 -10.32 0.64 -2.53
C LEU A 495 -9.19 1.40 -3.25
N TYR A 496 -7.98 1.46 -2.67
CA TYR A 496 -6.86 2.17 -3.28
C TYR A 496 -6.24 1.44 -4.48
N GLU A 497 -6.34 0.11 -4.56
CA GLU A 497 -5.97 -0.64 -5.77
C GLU A 497 -6.81 -0.21 -6.96
N HIS A 498 -8.13 -0.11 -6.79
CA HIS A 498 -9.04 0.30 -7.86
C HIS A 498 -9.05 1.82 -8.12
N ILE A 499 -8.73 2.66 -7.14
CA ILE A 499 -8.43 4.09 -7.34
C ILE A 499 -7.25 4.21 -8.30
N THR A 500 -6.14 3.55 -7.98
CA THR A 500 -4.90 3.54 -8.78
C THR A 500 -5.15 3.02 -10.21
N PHE A 501 -5.94 1.95 -10.34
CA PHE A 501 -6.36 1.43 -11.65
C PHE A 501 -7.16 2.47 -12.45
N THR A 502 -8.14 3.12 -11.82
CA THR A 502 -8.99 4.14 -12.46
C THR A 502 -8.17 5.29 -13.00
N GLU A 503 -7.24 5.83 -12.20
CA GLU A 503 -6.32 6.88 -12.62
C GLU A 503 -5.48 6.44 -13.83
N GLY A 504 -4.88 5.25 -13.74
CA GLY A 504 -4.04 4.69 -14.80
C GLY A 504 -4.78 4.53 -16.13
N VAL A 505 -6.05 4.10 -16.09
CA VAL A 505 -6.89 4.00 -17.29
C VAL A 505 -7.19 5.38 -17.87
N VAL A 506 -7.53 6.38 -17.04
CA VAL A 506 -7.78 7.74 -17.53
C VAL A 506 -6.54 8.32 -18.21
N TRP A 507 -5.36 8.14 -17.65
CA TRP A 507 -4.09 8.59 -18.25
C TRP A 507 -3.59 7.70 -19.39
N GLY A 508 -4.18 6.52 -19.58
CA GLY A 508 -3.81 5.55 -20.62
C GLY A 508 -2.45 4.88 -20.39
N ILE A 509 -1.98 4.81 -19.13
CA ILE A 509 -0.67 4.27 -18.75
C ILE A 509 -0.77 2.79 -18.32
N ASP A 510 0.37 2.07 -18.31
CA ASP A 510 0.45 0.73 -17.74
C ASP A 510 0.76 0.83 -16.24
N SER A 511 -0.26 0.61 -15.40
CA SER A 511 -0.14 0.70 -13.94
C SER A 511 0.49 -0.54 -13.30
N PHE A 512 0.82 -1.58 -14.05
CA PHE A 512 1.20 -2.89 -13.51
C PHE A 512 2.65 -3.30 -13.77
N ASP A 513 3.38 -2.54 -14.59
CA ASP A 513 4.83 -2.66 -14.75
C ASP A 513 5.60 -1.72 -13.81
N GLN A 514 6.95 -1.81 -13.79
CA GLN A 514 7.82 -0.99 -12.96
C GLN A 514 9.23 -0.78 -13.58
N TRP A 515 9.33 -0.49 -14.86
CA TRP A 515 10.61 -0.32 -15.58
C TRP A 515 11.53 0.75 -14.96
N GLY A 516 10.97 1.77 -14.30
CA GLY A 516 11.71 2.86 -13.67
C GLY A 516 12.69 2.46 -12.58
N VAL A 517 12.52 1.26 -11.96
CA VAL A 517 13.40 0.78 -10.90
C VAL A 517 14.55 -0.11 -11.40
N GLU A 518 14.60 -0.46 -12.70
CA GLU A 518 15.57 -1.43 -13.23
C GLU A 518 16.96 -0.82 -13.45
N LEU A 519 17.03 0.42 -13.94
CA LEU A 519 18.32 1.07 -14.23
C LEU A 519 19.21 1.20 -12.98
N GLY A 520 18.63 1.59 -11.85
CA GLY A 520 19.37 1.73 -10.59
C GLY A 520 19.98 0.41 -10.12
N LYS A 521 19.28 -0.70 -10.27
CA LYS A 521 19.79 -2.05 -9.94
C LYS A 521 20.96 -2.44 -10.83
N GLN A 522 20.86 -2.20 -12.13
CA GLN A 522 21.94 -2.49 -13.09
C GLN A 522 23.20 -1.66 -12.77
N LEU A 523 23.04 -0.37 -12.50
CA LEU A 523 24.15 0.52 -12.16
C LEU A 523 24.78 0.12 -10.82
N ALA A 524 24.00 -0.28 -9.81
CA ALA A 524 24.53 -0.72 -8.53
C ALA A 524 25.49 -1.92 -8.68
N LEU A 525 25.13 -2.90 -9.51
CA LEU A 525 26.02 -4.05 -9.81
C LEU A 525 27.31 -3.63 -10.52
N GLN A 526 27.24 -2.62 -11.41
CA GLN A 526 28.43 -2.10 -12.12
C GLN A 526 29.34 -1.27 -11.21
N ILE A 527 28.77 -0.58 -10.22
CA ILE A 527 29.49 0.28 -9.28
C ILE A 527 30.11 -0.53 -8.13
N ALA A 528 29.52 -1.65 -7.75
CA ALA A 528 29.93 -2.45 -6.60
C ALA A 528 31.45 -2.81 -6.57
N PRO A 529 32.11 -3.18 -7.68
CA PRO A 529 33.57 -3.38 -7.69
C PRO A 529 34.35 -2.11 -7.29
N ALA A 530 33.93 -0.94 -7.81
CA ALA A 530 34.52 0.34 -7.43
C ALA A 530 34.39 0.61 -5.92
N VAL A 531 33.25 0.36 -5.34
CA VAL A 531 33.01 0.51 -3.88
C VAL A 531 33.94 -0.43 -3.08
N SER A 532 34.19 -1.65 -3.60
CA SER A 532 35.01 -2.68 -2.96
C SER A 532 36.51 -2.52 -3.14
N GLY A 533 37.00 -1.51 -3.89
CA GLY A 533 38.42 -1.20 -4.01
C GLY A 533 39.02 -1.28 -5.41
N ASP A 534 38.22 -1.59 -6.44
CA ASP A 534 38.68 -1.63 -7.84
C ASP A 534 38.80 -0.20 -8.40
N ASP A 535 40.07 0.24 -8.62
CA ASP A 535 40.35 1.59 -9.12
C ASP A 535 40.09 1.73 -10.64
N GLU A 536 40.15 0.64 -11.40
CA GLU A 536 39.76 0.69 -12.82
C GLU A 536 38.25 0.88 -12.98
N ALA A 537 37.46 0.19 -12.15
CA ALA A 537 36.03 0.37 -12.10
C ALA A 537 35.65 1.79 -11.58
N LEU A 538 36.43 2.33 -10.62
CA LEU A 538 36.25 3.71 -10.12
C LEU A 538 36.49 4.74 -11.21
N ALA A 539 37.55 4.60 -11.99
CA ALA A 539 37.91 5.53 -13.06
C ALA A 539 36.87 5.62 -14.20
N LYS A 540 35.99 4.62 -14.31
CA LYS A 540 34.87 4.60 -15.28
C LYS A 540 33.64 5.38 -14.84
N GLN A 541 33.59 5.82 -13.57
CA GLN A 541 32.45 6.54 -13.04
C GLN A 541 32.56 8.04 -13.34
N ASP A 542 31.43 8.75 -13.24
CA ASP A 542 31.45 10.21 -13.28
C ASP A 542 32.20 10.81 -12.07
N SER A 543 32.58 12.07 -12.16
CA SER A 543 33.43 12.72 -11.15
C SER A 543 32.76 12.82 -9.77
N SER A 544 31.43 12.95 -9.71
CA SER A 544 30.69 12.97 -8.44
C SER A 544 30.74 11.59 -7.77
N THR A 545 30.41 10.54 -8.51
CA THR A 545 30.44 9.15 -8.04
C THR A 545 31.84 8.75 -7.59
N GLN A 546 32.91 9.12 -8.37
CA GLN A 546 34.29 8.91 -7.98
C GLN A 546 34.65 9.57 -6.65
N SER A 547 34.22 10.84 -6.47
CA SER A 547 34.47 11.59 -5.25
C SER A 547 33.80 10.96 -4.03
N LEU A 548 32.54 10.57 -4.16
CA LEU A 548 31.75 9.93 -3.11
C LEU A 548 32.34 8.57 -2.70
N ILE A 549 32.72 7.74 -3.65
CA ILE A 549 33.35 6.43 -3.39
C ILE A 549 34.73 6.63 -2.74
N THR A 550 35.52 7.60 -3.20
CA THR A 550 36.82 7.93 -2.61
C THR A 550 36.67 8.37 -1.16
N TYR A 551 35.70 9.26 -0.88
CA TYR A 551 35.37 9.65 0.50
C TYR A 551 34.97 8.44 1.34
N TYR A 552 34.01 7.62 0.85
CA TYR A 552 33.58 6.40 1.54
C TYR A 552 34.78 5.50 1.90
N ARG A 553 35.64 5.17 0.91
CA ARG A 553 36.81 4.33 1.12
C ARG A 553 37.80 4.94 2.16
N SER A 554 37.93 6.27 2.21
CA SER A 554 38.82 6.97 3.15
C SER A 554 38.31 6.94 4.59
N GLN A 555 36.98 6.77 4.79
CA GLN A 555 36.37 6.73 6.13
C GLN A 555 36.15 5.29 6.63
N ARG A 556 36.25 4.29 5.74
CA ARG A 556 36.03 2.90 6.13
C ARG A 556 37.18 2.38 6.98
N GLN A 557 36.83 1.81 8.15
CA GLN A 557 37.77 1.20 9.11
C GLN A 557 37.97 -0.28 8.79
#